data_da991924f52aaa1948e22a283195fd39
#
_entry.id   da991924f52aaa1948e22a283195fd39
#
_cell.length_a   1.000
_cell.length_b   1.000
_cell.length_c   1.000
_cell.angle_alpha   90.00
_cell.angle_beta   90.00
_cell.angle_gamma   90.00
#
_symmetry.space_group_name_H-M   'P 1'
#
loop_
_entity.id
_entity.type
_entity.pdbx_description
1 polymer ?
#
loop_
_entity_poly.entity_id
_entity_poly.type
_entity_poly.pdbx_seq_one_letter_code
_entity_poly.pdbx_strand_id
1 'polypeptide(L)'
;MPKGALPYGVYPFGLHTIQSLPWNTLVTNKQLFLISTHCRSVAALENGHAFPCRKCRELSKHDALLGIRDRIANGCHDSLKHAYRSHFQLVDVVHCRQNQVDTLRFGGLNMGRKLTVKCRTMGLANRILMEIVRGDIPSVSRKLRVTLRNGTGLMGVLEKFGAAVERLSTTTDPIEADLHRMYLFAKLGGAQVARIAQHSLNLPSARTATRRLDVHPLRASPSYPTPDDIHHNLSIVFPPKVEDVNPHPFEEAVTMFTDELKLEERLRWDAATNNILGVCREHSKSVSLEFRSMLQADALHEALRNTSLPEHDHVHLAMEATVIAVRVLSDNACQNAARPIIVSGTCKRENVQAQHSLLLNAINTFDAHECRQRCRLYSIATDGDSRRHRAVALLTLQHSLTSASLIYQHLHPLPLFNLLCGEDDLTGDLDYKHVNKRFRNTLLRGRGITIDGISITRAILAQHLLWEGQEHHHIHSLLSPNDKQDVTLAYTLLLSISDFDYDPESSQGSPAFLEARCVLALLGHMYRYILEAYTCGSGPLLCMAWYES
;
A
#
# COMPACT_ATOMS: atom_id res chain seq x y z
N MET A 1 -27.18 -8.46 -36.75
CA MET A 1 -26.71 -7.79 -35.52
C MET A 1 -26.98 -8.66 -34.32
N PRO A 2 -26.14 -8.72 -33.29
CA PRO A 2 -26.46 -9.45 -32.09
C PRO A 2 -27.75 -8.90 -31.48
N LYS A 3 -28.66 -9.78 -31.04
CA LYS A 3 -29.93 -9.38 -30.45
C LYS A 3 -29.66 -8.49 -29.22
N GLY A 4 -30.17 -7.27 -29.24
CA GLY A 4 -30.10 -6.32 -28.12
C GLY A 4 -28.95 -5.29 -28.17
N ALA A 5 -28.02 -5.34 -29.11
CA ALA A 5 -26.98 -4.32 -29.25
C ALA A 5 -27.47 -3.17 -30.14
N LEU A 6 -27.42 -1.95 -29.63
CA LEU A 6 -27.61 -0.76 -30.45
C LEU A 6 -26.43 -0.67 -31.45
N PRO A 7 -26.71 -0.41 -32.75
CA PRO A 7 -25.66 -0.33 -33.76
C PRO A 7 -24.51 0.63 -33.41
N TYR A 8 -24.82 1.72 -32.72
CA TYR A 8 -23.85 2.69 -32.26
C TYR A 8 -22.93 2.18 -31.15
N GLY A 9 -23.35 1.20 -30.36
CA GLY A 9 -22.50 0.59 -29.33
C GLY A 9 -21.51 -0.44 -29.91
N VAL A 10 -21.75 -0.90 -31.15
CA VAL A 10 -20.94 -1.95 -31.78
C VAL A 10 -20.04 -1.38 -32.87
N TYR A 11 -20.52 -0.40 -33.63
CA TYR A 11 -19.75 0.23 -34.72
C TYR A 11 -19.95 1.74 -34.78
N PRO A 12 -18.87 2.51 -34.96
CA PRO A 12 -18.96 3.96 -35.07
C PRO A 12 -19.46 4.35 -36.47
N PHE A 13 -20.77 4.39 -36.67
CA PHE A 13 -21.36 4.87 -37.92
C PHE A 13 -21.26 6.38 -38.12
N GLY A 14 -20.97 7.12 -37.04
CA GLY A 14 -20.76 8.56 -37.07
C GLY A 14 -19.32 8.92 -36.77
N LEU A 15 -18.39 8.40 -37.55
CA LEU A 15 -16.97 8.76 -37.39
C LEU A 15 -16.76 10.24 -37.68
N HIS A 16 -16.16 10.94 -36.69
CA HIS A 16 -15.48 12.21 -36.90
C HIS A 16 -14.21 12.00 -37.73
N THR A 17 -14.36 11.52 -38.94
CA THR A 17 -13.27 11.45 -39.89
C THR A 17 -13.41 12.61 -40.84
N ILE A 18 -12.28 13.14 -41.26
CA ILE A 18 -12.13 14.17 -42.30
C ILE A 18 -12.84 13.75 -43.63
N GLN A 19 -13.26 12.51 -43.73
CA GLN A 19 -14.02 11.97 -44.87
C GLN A 19 -15.50 11.92 -44.53
N SER A 20 -16.30 12.73 -45.22
CA SER A 20 -17.76 12.66 -45.19
C SER A 20 -18.25 11.28 -45.63
N LEU A 21 -18.99 10.60 -44.76
CA LEU A 21 -19.67 9.37 -45.13
C LEU A 21 -20.76 9.67 -46.19
N PRO A 22 -20.96 8.81 -47.20
CA PRO A 22 -21.95 9.03 -48.24
C PRO A 22 -23.40 8.77 -47.76
N TRP A 23 -23.60 8.66 -46.44
CA TRP A 23 -24.91 8.45 -45.82
C TRP A 23 -25.07 9.22 -44.52
N ASN A 24 -26.31 9.51 -44.18
CA ASN A 24 -26.77 9.96 -42.87
C ASN A 24 -27.39 8.79 -42.11
N THR A 25 -27.34 8.86 -40.78
CA THR A 25 -27.92 7.84 -39.92
C THR A 25 -29.21 8.36 -39.26
N LEU A 26 -30.27 7.57 -39.29
CA LEU A 26 -31.53 7.85 -38.57
C LEU A 26 -31.87 6.64 -37.71
N VAL A 27 -32.16 6.89 -36.43
CA VAL A 27 -32.61 5.86 -35.48
C VAL A 27 -34.08 6.08 -35.17
N THR A 28 -34.89 5.10 -35.52
CA THR A 28 -36.34 5.12 -35.21
C THR A 28 -36.75 3.72 -34.73
N ASN A 29 -37.51 3.64 -33.66
CA ASN A 29 -38.04 2.36 -33.11
C ASN A 29 -36.96 1.28 -32.91
N LYS A 30 -35.80 1.62 -32.37
CA LYS A 30 -34.66 0.71 -32.16
C LYS A 30 -34.05 0.15 -33.45
N GLN A 31 -34.36 0.71 -34.60
CA GLN A 31 -33.78 0.36 -35.91
C GLN A 31 -32.89 1.51 -36.38
N LEU A 32 -31.75 1.17 -36.98
CA LEU A 32 -30.87 2.10 -37.65
C LEU A 32 -31.13 2.09 -39.15
N PHE A 33 -31.48 3.24 -39.68
CA PHE A 33 -31.62 3.46 -41.12
C PHE A 33 -30.41 4.25 -41.63
N LEU A 34 -29.82 3.76 -42.71
CA LEU A 34 -28.79 4.45 -43.47
C LEU A 34 -29.39 5.08 -44.70
N ILE A 35 -29.33 6.39 -44.79
CA ILE A 35 -29.95 7.18 -45.81
C ILE A 35 -28.86 7.87 -46.61
N SER A 36 -28.84 7.68 -47.93
CA SER A 36 -27.88 8.37 -48.80
C SER A 36 -27.95 9.89 -48.58
N THR A 37 -26.81 10.57 -48.53
CA THR A 37 -26.74 12.03 -48.50
C THR A 37 -27.43 12.69 -49.70
N HIS A 38 -27.60 11.95 -50.80
CA HIS A 38 -28.31 12.36 -52.00
C HIS A 38 -29.76 11.86 -52.09
N CYS A 39 -30.32 11.37 -50.98
CA CYS A 39 -31.72 10.92 -50.92
C CYS A 39 -32.69 12.08 -50.97
N ARG A 40 -33.60 12.10 -51.97
CA ARG A 40 -34.65 13.11 -52.11
C ARG A 40 -36.00 12.70 -51.53
N SER A 41 -36.10 11.49 -50.94
CA SER A 41 -37.38 10.87 -50.49
C SER A 41 -37.46 10.73 -48.99
N VAL A 42 -36.92 11.65 -48.22
CA VAL A 42 -36.86 11.56 -46.75
C VAL A 42 -38.27 11.55 -46.12
N ALA A 43 -39.23 12.23 -46.69
CA ALA A 43 -40.62 12.29 -46.20
C ALA A 43 -41.41 10.99 -46.28
N ALA A 44 -40.97 10.00 -47.02
CA ALA A 44 -41.65 8.72 -47.17
C ALA A 44 -41.30 7.69 -46.08
N LEU A 45 -40.34 7.97 -45.21
CA LEU A 45 -39.90 7.08 -44.14
C LEU A 45 -40.81 7.15 -42.91
N GLU A 46 -41.57 8.21 -42.73
CA GLU A 46 -42.47 8.40 -41.58
C GLU A 46 -43.68 7.44 -41.58
N ASN A 47 -44.04 6.88 -42.76
CA ASN A 47 -45.18 5.99 -42.94
C ASN A 47 -44.86 4.50 -43.11
N GLY A 48 -43.63 4.06 -42.80
CA GLY A 48 -43.28 2.66 -42.60
C GLY A 48 -43.16 1.76 -43.85
N HIS A 49 -43.48 2.22 -45.06
CA HIS A 49 -43.53 1.40 -46.31
C HIS A 49 -42.85 2.03 -47.54
N ALA A 50 -41.79 2.80 -47.33
CA ALA A 50 -41.09 3.39 -48.47
C ALA A 50 -40.05 2.42 -49.07
N PHE A 51 -40.19 2.10 -50.34
CA PHE A 51 -39.14 1.45 -51.12
C PHE A 51 -37.92 2.37 -51.18
N PRO A 52 -36.71 1.86 -50.90
CA PRO A 52 -35.51 2.68 -50.94
C PRO A 52 -35.30 3.27 -52.34
N CYS A 53 -35.06 4.58 -52.42
CA CYS A 53 -34.76 5.27 -53.68
C CYS A 53 -33.49 4.67 -54.33
N ARG A 54 -33.26 4.97 -55.63
CA ARG A 54 -32.11 4.44 -56.35
C ARG A 54 -30.78 4.70 -55.63
N LYS A 55 -30.61 5.91 -55.08
CA LYS A 55 -29.38 6.29 -54.35
C LYS A 55 -29.20 5.53 -53.03
N CYS A 56 -30.26 5.27 -52.28
CA CYS A 56 -30.21 4.44 -51.09
C CYS A 56 -29.98 2.95 -51.42
N ARG A 57 -30.45 2.45 -52.58
CA ARG A 57 -30.13 1.11 -53.04
C ARG A 57 -28.68 0.95 -53.46
N GLU A 58 -28.10 1.99 -54.07
CA GLU A 58 -26.67 2.02 -54.42
C GLU A 58 -25.77 1.94 -53.15
N LEU A 59 -26.19 2.49 -51.98
CA LEU A 59 -25.46 2.33 -50.73
C LEU A 59 -25.24 0.89 -50.32
N SER A 60 -26.17 -0.02 -50.58
CA SER A 60 -26.02 -1.43 -50.22
C SER A 60 -24.82 -2.11 -50.90
N LYS A 61 -24.31 -1.53 -51.96
CA LYS A 61 -23.14 -1.97 -52.74
C LYS A 61 -21.89 -1.14 -52.45
N HIS A 62 -21.96 -0.18 -51.54
CA HIS A 62 -20.83 0.70 -51.22
C HIS A 62 -19.80 -0.05 -50.38
N ASP A 63 -18.53 -0.03 -50.78
CA ASP A 63 -17.44 -0.81 -50.16
C ASP A 63 -17.32 -0.60 -48.66
N ALA A 64 -17.46 0.66 -48.17
CA ALA A 64 -17.42 0.93 -46.76
C ALA A 64 -18.57 0.25 -46.00
N LEU A 65 -19.78 0.22 -46.55
CA LEU A 65 -20.92 -0.45 -45.94
C LEU A 65 -20.80 -1.99 -46.02
N LEU A 66 -20.29 -2.51 -47.11
CA LEU A 66 -19.96 -3.93 -47.25
C LEU A 66 -18.90 -4.34 -46.24
N GLY A 67 -17.85 -3.54 -46.04
CA GLY A 67 -16.84 -3.77 -45.04
C GLY A 67 -17.39 -3.69 -43.58
N ILE A 68 -18.37 -2.82 -43.29
CA ILE A 68 -19.06 -2.79 -42.00
C ILE A 68 -19.90 -4.07 -41.82
N ARG A 69 -20.63 -4.51 -42.83
CA ARG A 69 -21.43 -5.75 -42.80
C ARG A 69 -20.54 -6.99 -42.59
N ASP A 70 -19.42 -7.05 -43.28
CA ASP A 70 -18.46 -8.14 -43.12
C ASP A 70 -17.90 -8.18 -41.68
N ARG A 71 -17.53 -7.05 -41.12
CA ARG A 71 -17.08 -6.97 -39.71
C ARG A 71 -18.16 -7.35 -38.71
N ILE A 72 -19.43 -7.04 -39.00
CA ILE A 72 -20.57 -7.47 -38.16
C ILE A 72 -20.72 -8.99 -38.19
N ALA A 73 -20.53 -9.61 -39.36
CA ALA A 73 -20.70 -11.03 -39.56
C ALA A 73 -19.51 -11.86 -39.04
N ASN A 74 -18.30 -11.42 -39.33
CA ASN A 74 -17.07 -12.19 -39.15
C ASN A 74 -16.12 -11.65 -38.05
N GLY A 75 -16.50 -10.58 -37.39
CA GLY A 75 -15.64 -9.90 -36.40
C GLY A 75 -14.62 -8.96 -37.04
N CYS A 76 -13.80 -8.34 -36.23
CA CYS A 76 -12.76 -7.41 -36.67
C CYS A 76 -11.41 -8.09 -36.78
N HIS A 77 -10.75 -7.95 -37.94
CA HIS A 77 -9.37 -8.36 -38.13
C HIS A 77 -8.40 -7.47 -37.31
N ASP A 78 -7.30 -8.06 -36.82
CA ASP A 78 -6.28 -7.34 -36.03
C ASP A 78 -5.63 -6.19 -36.82
N SER A 79 -5.58 -6.26 -38.13
CA SER A 79 -5.05 -5.23 -39.03
C SER A 79 -5.95 -4.02 -39.20
N LEU A 80 -7.17 -4.02 -38.64
CA LEU A 80 -8.10 -2.91 -38.81
C LEU A 80 -7.59 -1.68 -38.03
N LYS A 81 -7.57 -0.52 -38.72
CA LYS A 81 -7.20 0.77 -38.09
C LYS A 81 -8.12 1.06 -36.92
N HIS A 82 -7.55 1.55 -35.81
CA HIS A 82 -8.27 1.83 -34.58
C HIS A 82 -9.46 2.80 -34.75
N ALA A 83 -9.36 3.74 -35.71
CA ALA A 83 -10.45 4.66 -36.07
C ALA A 83 -11.75 3.98 -36.49
N TYR A 84 -11.71 2.72 -36.92
CA TYR A 84 -12.89 1.96 -37.39
C TYR A 84 -13.41 0.95 -36.37
N ARG A 85 -12.84 0.93 -35.14
CA ARG A 85 -13.26 0.01 -34.08
C ARG A 85 -14.33 0.66 -33.20
N SER A 86 -15.25 -0.14 -32.70
CA SER A 86 -16.19 0.32 -31.68
C SER A 86 -15.47 0.55 -30.34
N HIS A 87 -16.12 1.27 -29.42
CA HIS A 87 -15.59 1.50 -28.07
C HIS A 87 -15.22 0.18 -27.38
N PHE A 88 -16.09 -0.83 -27.42
CA PHE A 88 -15.79 -2.15 -26.82
C PHE A 88 -14.58 -2.84 -27.46
N GLN A 89 -14.48 -2.80 -28.77
CA GLN A 89 -13.33 -3.35 -29.50
C GLN A 89 -12.02 -2.60 -29.22
N LEU A 90 -12.09 -1.29 -28.97
CA LEU A 90 -10.93 -0.50 -28.55
C LEU A 90 -10.51 -0.88 -27.14
N VAL A 91 -11.45 -1.08 -26.22
CA VAL A 91 -11.18 -1.54 -24.85
C VAL A 91 -10.50 -2.91 -24.89
N ASP A 92 -10.99 -3.85 -25.68
CA ASP A 92 -10.37 -5.18 -25.84
C ASP A 92 -8.94 -5.08 -26.39
N VAL A 93 -8.71 -4.19 -27.36
CA VAL A 93 -7.36 -3.95 -27.90
C VAL A 93 -6.45 -3.36 -26.82
N VAL A 94 -6.93 -2.39 -26.03
CA VAL A 94 -6.16 -1.80 -24.94
C VAL A 94 -5.79 -2.87 -23.92
N HIS A 95 -6.74 -3.70 -23.47
CA HIS A 95 -6.46 -4.80 -22.55
C HIS A 95 -5.45 -5.80 -23.12
N CYS A 96 -5.60 -6.18 -24.39
CA CYS A 96 -4.65 -7.07 -25.05
C CYS A 96 -3.24 -6.46 -25.10
N ARG A 97 -3.13 -5.17 -25.44
CA ARG A 97 -1.85 -4.46 -25.47
C ARG A 97 -1.26 -4.28 -24.06
N GLN A 98 -2.08 -4.00 -23.08
CA GLN A 98 -1.63 -3.91 -21.69
C GLN A 98 -1.03 -5.24 -21.23
N ASN A 99 -1.72 -6.36 -21.46
CA ASN A 99 -1.21 -7.69 -21.14
C ASN A 99 0.11 -8.02 -21.89
N GLN A 100 0.24 -7.59 -23.15
CA GLN A 100 1.50 -7.73 -23.89
C GLN A 100 2.62 -6.90 -23.27
N VAL A 101 2.35 -5.64 -22.89
CA VAL A 101 3.34 -4.77 -22.22
C VAL A 101 3.76 -5.37 -20.90
N ASP A 102 2.83 -5.86 -20.10
CA ASP A 102 3.14 -6.47 -18.79
C ASP A 102 3.95 -7.75 -18.97
N THR A 103 3.61 -8.59 -19.95
CA THR A 103 4.40 -9.78 -20.30
C THR A 103 5.83 -9.42 -20.70
N LEU A 104 6.00 -8.38 -21.54
CA LEU A 104 7.32 -7.90 -21.95
C LEU A 104 8.11 -7.28 -20.79
N ARG A 105 7.43 -6.52 -19.89
CA ARG A 105 8.04 -5.98 -18.68
C ARG A 105 8.54 -7.08 -17.75
N PHE A 106 7.70 -8.09 -17.47
CA PHE A 106 8.13 -9.24 -16.68
C PHE A 106 9.26 -10.03 -17.33
N GLY A 107 9.20 -10.20 -18.65
CA GLY A 107 10.28 -10.81 -19.43
C GLY A 107 11.59 -10.02 -19.32
N GLY A 108 11.51 -8.69 -19.44
CA GLY A 108 12.64 -7.77 -19.27
C GLY A 108 13.24 -7.81 -17.88
N LEU A 109 12.41 -7.79 -16.82
CA LEU A 109 12.85 -7.91 -15.44
C LEU A 109 13.57 -9.25 -15.18
N ASN A 110 13.02 -10.36 -15.69
CA ASN A 110 13.64 -11.68 -15.57
C ASN A 110 14.98 -11.75 -16.32
N MET A 111 15.05 -11.14 -17.49
CA MET A 111 16.31 -11.09 -18.26
C MET A 111 17.35 -10.20 -17.57
N GLY A 112 16.94 -9.06 -17.04
CA GLY A 112 17.80 -8.18 -16.23
C GLY A 112 18.36 -8.91 -15.01
N ARG A 113 17.51 -9.62 -14.25
CA ARG A 113 17.96 -10.44 -13.10
C ARG A 113 18.96 -11.51 -13.52
N LYS A 114 18.69 -12.24 -14.59
CA LYS A 114 19.62 -13.26 -15.12
C LYS A 114 20.95 -12.64 -15.57
N LEU A 115 20.92 -11.47 -16.21
CA LEU A 115 22.13 -10.76 -16.62
C LEU A 115 22.95 -10.29 -15.42
N THR A 116 22.29 -9.70 -14.41
CA THR A 116 22.95 -9.28 -13.16
C THR A 116 23.63 -10.45 -12.46
N VAL A 117 22.96 -11.60 -12.35
CA VAL A 117 23.55 -12.81 -11.78
C VAL A 117 24.75 -13.28 -12.60
N LYS A 118 24.66 -13.29 -13.94
CA LYS A 118 25.78 -13.67 -14.81
C LYS A 118 26.97 -12.72 -14.67
N CYS A 119 26.73 -11.41 -14.69
CA CYS A 119 27.79 -10.41 -14.51
C CYS A 119 28.49 -10.57 -13.16
N ARG A 120 27.72 -10.79 -12.07
CA ARG A 120 28.28 -11.06 -10.75
C ARG A 120 29.11 -12.33 -10.73
N THR A 121 28.60 -13.42 -11.33
CA THR A 121 29.32 -14.69 -11.42
C THR A 121 30.63 -14.55 -12.19
N MET A 122 30.62 -13.84 -13.32
CA MET A 122 31.84 -13.57 -14.09
C MET A 122 32.85 -12.72 -13.31
N GLY A 123 32.37 -11.69 -12.58
CA GLY A 123 33.24 -10.88 -11.73
C GLY A 123 33.93 -11.70 -10.64
N LEU A 124 33.19 -12.61 -9.97
CA LEU A 124 33.79 -13.51 -8.97
C LEU A 124 34.77 -14.51 -9.58
N ALA A 125 34.45 -15.08 -10.73
CA ALA A 125 35.33 -16.00 -11.45
C ALA A 125 36.65 -15.30 -11.87
N ASN A 126 36.58 -14.07 -12.39
CA ASN A 126 37.76 -13.29 -12.76
C ASN A 126 38.64 -13.01 -11.55
N ARG A 127 38.10 -12.71 -10.37
CA ARG A 127 38.89 -12.53 -9.14
C ARG A 127 39.62 -13.79 -8.75
N ILE A 128 39.00 -14.97 -8.83
CA ILE A 128 39.64 -16.26 -8.58
C ILE A 128 40.79 -16.49 -9.55
N LEU A 129 40.57 -16.22 -10.85
CA LEU A 129 41.63 -16.32 -11.87
C LEU A 129 42.81 -15.39 -11.58
N MET A 130 42.53 -14.16 -11.15
CA MET A 130 43.58 -13.23 -10.78
C MET A 130 44.44 -13.69 -9.59
N GLU A 131 43.84 -14.34 -8.58
CA GLU A 131 44.58 -14.95 -7.46
C GLU A 131 45.45 -16.11 -7.92
N ILE A 132 44.96 -16.95 -8.82
CA ILE A 132 45.76 -18.03 -9.44
C ILE A 132 46.95 -17.44 -10.20
N VAL A 133 46.71 -16.39 -11.00
CA VAL A 133 47.77 -15.70 -11.76
C VAL A 133 48.84 -15.06 -10.83
N ARG A 134 48.40 -14.55 -9.65
CA ARG A 134 49.34 -14.02 -8.63
C ARG A 134 50.14 -15.11 -7.92
N GLY A 135 49.89 -16.38 -8.18
CA GLY A 135 50.66 -17.49 -7.64
C GLY A 135 50.22 -17.96 -6.24
N ASP A 136 49.11 -17.45 -5.67
CA ASP A 136 48.58 -17.88 -4.36
C ASP A 136 47.75 -19.18 -4.46
N ILE A 137 48.34 -20.18 -5.14
CA ILE A 137 47.71 -21.50 -5.34
C ILE A 137 47.40 -22.24 -4.03
N PRO A 138 48.28 -22.21 -2.98
CA PRO A 138 48.00 -22.89 -1.72
C PRO A 138 46.75 -22.33 -0.99
N SER A 139 46.57 -21.00 -1.01
CA SER A 139 45.40 -20.35 -0.41
C SER A 139 44.13 -20.69 -1.18
N VAL A 140 44.16 -20.63 -2.51
CA VAL A 140 43.04 -21.03 -3.38
C VAL A 140 42.67 -22.49 -3.15
N SER A 141 43.64 -23.43 -3.13
CA SER A 141 43.43 -24.84 -2.92
C SER A 141 42.80 -25.14 -1.54
N ARG A 142 43.29 -24.46 -0.49
CA ARG A 142 42.73 -24.62 0.87
C ARG A 142 41.28 -24.17 0.93
N LYS A 143 40.95 -23.00 0.40
CA LYS A 143 39.60 -22.44 0.36
C LYS A 143 38.68 -23.34 -0.45
N LEU A 144 39.09 -23.83 -1.60
CA LEU A 144 38.33 -24.75 -2.44
C LEU A 144 38.03 -26.05 -1.70
N ARG A 145 39.03 -26.62 -1.03
CA ARG A 145 38.87 -27.87 -0.28
C ARG A 145 37.86 -27.75 0.87
N VAL A 146 37.88 -26.61 1.60
CA VAL A 146 36.94 -26.35 2.69
C VAL A 146 35.52 -26.20 2.16
N THR A 147 35.32 -25.45 1.08
CA THR A 147 33.98 -25.23 0.50
C THR A 147 33.41 -26.50 -0.12
N LEU A 148 34.22 -27.31 -0.81
CA LEU A 148 33.80 -28.60 -1.34
C LEU A 148 33.47 -29.59 -0.23
N ARG A 149 34.26 -29.62 0.86
CA ARG A 149 33.98 -30.48 2.02
C ARG A 149 32.65 -30.16 2.69
N ASN A 150 32.22 -28.94 2.63
CA ASN A 150 30.94 -28.48 3.18
C ASN A 150 29.75 -28.67 2.22
N GLY A 151 29.95 -29.30 1.05
CA GLY A 151 28.88 -29.58 0.08
C GLY A 151 28.28 -28.31 -0.56
N THR A 152 29.06 -27.26 -0.68
CA THR A 152 28.62 -25.93 -1.14
C THR A 152 28.36 -25.93 -2.65
N GLY A 153 27.24 -25.39 -3.07
CA GLY A 153 26.95 -25.15 -4.50
C GLY A 153 27.89 -24.12 -5.14
N LEU A 154 28.01 -24.15 -6.48
CA LEU A 154 28.96 -23.32 -7.24
C LEU A 154 28.89 -21.83 -6.89
N MET A 155 27.70 -21.25 -6.74
CA MET A 155 27.52 -19.84 -6.39
C MET A 155 28.06 -19.51 -5.00
N GLY A 156 27.81 -20.35 -4.02
CA GLY A 156 28.33 -20.18 -2.66
C GLY A 156 29.85 -20.31 -2.61
N VAL A 157 30.45 -21.19 -3.44
CA VAL A 157 31.89 -21.29 -3.62
C VAL A 157 32.44 -19.99 -4.15
N LEU A 158 31.89 -19.47 -5.24
CA LEU A 158 32.33 -18.22 -5.89
C LEU A 158 32.20 -17.01 -4.96
N GLU A 159 31.09 -16.88 -4.24
CA GLU A 159 30.86 -15.77 -3.29
C GLU A 159 31.87 -15.77 -2.15
N LYS A 160 32.11 -16.94 -1.55
CA LYS A 160 33.09 -17.05 -0.45
C LYS A 160 34.53 -16.84 -0.92
N PHE A 161 34.86 -17.28 -2.12
CA PHE A 161 36.15 -16.95 -2.73
C PHE A 161 36.29 -15.46 -2.94
N GLY A 162 35.27 -14.79 -3.53
CA GLY A 162 35.30 -13.35 -3.74
C GLY A 162 35.49 -12.58 -2.43
N ALA A 163 34.70 -12.91 -1.40
CA ALA A 163 34.79 -12.28 -0.09
C ALA A 163 36.14 -12.54 0.62
N ALA A 164 36.72 -13.72 0.44
CA ALA A 164 38.02 -14.06 1.03
C ALA A 164 39.18 -13.35 0.31
N VAL A 165 39.06 -13.14 -0.99
CA VAL A 165 40.04 -12.36 -1.79
C VAL A 165 39.98 -10.88 -1.39
N GLU A 166 38.79 -10.30 -1.26
CA GLU A 166 38.61 -8.89 -0.87
C GLU A 166 39.17 -8.57 0.53
N ARG A 167 39.13 -9.52 1.46
CA ARG A 167 39.48 -9.29 2.86
C ARG A 167 40.91 -9.69 3.25
N LEU A 168 41.67 -10.30 2.34
CA LEU A 168 42.96 -10.91 2.71
C LEU A 168 42.88 -11.83 3.94
N SER A 169 41.66 -12.29 4.30
CA SER A 169 41.37 -13.01 5.52
C SER A 169 41.24 -14.51 5.25
N THR A 170 41.98 -15.28 6.02
CA THR A 170 41.93 -16.77 6.03
C THR A 170 40.89 -17.34 6.98
N THR A 171 40.08 -16.49 7.63
CA THR A 171 39.12 -16.93 8.64
C THR A 171 37.91 -17.60 7.99
N THR A 172 37.56 -18.79 8.47
CA THR A 172 36.39 -19.55 8.09
C THR A 172 35.15 -19.14 8.90
N ASP A 173 35.28 -18.08 9.71
CA ASP A 173 34.18 -17.59 10.53
C ASP A 173 33.06 -16.98 9.67
N PRO A 174 31.81 -17.30 9.97
CA PRO A 174 30.66 -16.73 9.28
C PRO A 174 30.66 -15.21 9.46
N ILE A 175 30.41 -14.51 8.37
CA ILE A 175 30.23 -13.07 8.39
C ILE A 175 28.90 -12.79 9.10
N GLU A 176 28.82 -11.75 9.88
CA GLU A 176 27.60 -11.35 10.60
C GLU A 176 26.38 -11.24 9.66
N ALA A 177 26.58 -10.68 8.46
CA ALA A 177 25.55 -10.63 7.43
C ALA A 177 25.04 -12.02 7.00
N ASP A 178 25.88 -13.06 6.96
CA ASP A 178 25.49 -14.42 6.62
C ASP A 178 24.72 -15.08 7.78
N LEU A 179 25.06 -14.72 9.01
CA LEU A 179 24.30 -15.17 10.21
C LEU A 179 22.88 -14.57 10.18
N HIS A 180 22.75 -13.27 9.92
CA HIS A 180 21.45 -12.59 9.80
C HIS A 180 20.62 -13.16 8.65
N ARG A 181 21.20 -13.37 7.47
CA ARG A 181 20.50 -13.99 6.34
C ARG A 181 19.98 -15.37 6.69
N MET A 182 20.80 -16.21 7.32
CA MET A 182 20.37 -17.55 7.73
C MET A 182 19.27 -17.49 8.79
N TYR A 183 19.38 -16.56 9.74
CA TYR A 183 18.35 -16.35 10.76
C TYR A 183 17.00 -16.00 10.12
N LEU A 184 16.99 -15.06 9.15
CA LEU A 184 15.80 -14.70 8.40
C LEU A 184 15.23 -15.88 7.60
N PHE A 185 16.07 -16.64 6.88
CA PHE A 185 15.61 -17.83 6.16
C PHE A 185 15.00 -18.87 7.10
N ALA A 186 15.57 -19.06 8.29
CA ALA A 186 15.03 -20.01 9.27
C ALA A 186 13.70 -19.52 9.87
N LYS A 187 13.56 -18.25 10.16
CA LYS A 187 12.34 -17.66 10.76
C LYS A 187 11.20 -17.50 9.76
N LEU A 188 11.47 -17.00 8.56
CA LEU A 188 10.45 -16.73 7.54
C LEU A 188 10.10 -17.96 6.69
N GLY A 189 11.09 -18.79 6.37
CA GLY A 189 10.93 -19.95 5.49
C GLY A 189 10.93 -21.31 6.19
N GLY A 190 11.20 -21.33 7.49
CA GLY A 190 11.27 -22.56 8.28
C GLY A 190 12.52 -23.42 8.00
N ALA A 191 12.56 -24.59 8.62
CA ALA A 191 13.74 -25.47 8.59
C ALA A 191 14.12 -25.96 7.19
N GLN A 192 13.15 -26.15 6.30
CA GLN A 192 13.40 -26.63 4.94
C GLN A 192 14.09 -25.55 4.09
N VAL A 193 13.59 -24.31 4.12
CA VAL A 193 14.21 -23.17 3.41
C VAL A 193 15.60 -22.88 3.97
N ALA A 194 15.75 -22.89 5.29
CA ALA A 194 17.06 -22.73 5.94
C ALA A 194 18.06 -23.79 5.48
N ARG A 195 17.65 -25.06 5.36
CA ARG A 195 18.50 -26.14 4.85
C ARG A 195 18.90 -25.93 3.39
N ILE A 196 17.96 -25.52 2.54
CA ILE A 196 18.25 -25.18 1.14
C ILE A 196 19.24 -24.00 1.09
N ALA A 197 19.01 -22.95 1.85
CA ALA A 197 19.89 -21.79 1.91
C ALA A 197 21.29 -22.15 2.41
N GLN A 198 21.40 -23.03 3.41
CA GLN A 198 22.67 -23.54 3.91
C GLN A 198 23.48 -24.24 2.81
N HIS A 199 22.84 -25.12 2.05
CA HIS A 199 23.54 -25.88 1.01
C HIS A 199 23.77 -25.07 -0.27
N SER A 200 22.80 -24.28 -0.73
CA SER A 200 22.91 -23.56 -2.01
C SER A 200 23.73 -22.28 -1.92
N LEU A 201 23.65 -21.56 -0.79
CA LEU A 201 24.34 -20.29 -0.56
C LEU A 201 25.53 -20.41 0.39
N ASN A 202 25.82 -21.62 0.88
CA ASN A 202 26.86 -21.89 1.86
C ASN A 202 26.76 -20.99 3.11
N LEU A 203 25.54 -20.75 3.56
CA LEU A 203 25.29 -20.03 4.80
C LEU A 203 25.59 -20.90 6.03
N PRO A 204 25.86 -20.30 7.19
CA PRO A 204 26.01 -21.06 8.45
C PRO A 204 24.72 -21.85 8.75
N SER A 205 24.78 -22.85 9.63
CA SER A 205 23.55 -23.56 10.04
C SER A 205 22.61 -22.62 10.80
N ALA A 206 21.29 -22.87 10.71
CA ALA A 206 20.29 -22.10 11.46
C ALA A 206 20.61 -22.08 12.98
N ARG A 207 21.09 -23.23 13.52
CA ARG A 207 21.52 -23.32 14.92
C ARG A 207 22.72 -22.42 15.22
N THR A 208 23.69 -22.34 14.30
CA THR A 208 24.87 -21.46 14.43
C THR A 208 24.44 -20.00 14.40
N ALA A 209 23.54 -19.64 13.45
CA ALA A 209 23.00 -18.30 13.35
C ALA A 209 22.26 -17.88 14.63
N THR A 210 21.34 -18.70 15.12
CA THR A 210 20.58 -18.40 16.34
C THR A 210 21.48 -18.28 17.58
N ARG A 211 22.55 -19.08 17.67
CA ARG A 211 23.46 -19.06 18.83
C ARG A 211 24.43 -17.88 18.81
N ARG A 212 24.89 -17.45 17.61
CA ARG A 212 25.89 -16.38 17.46
C ARG A 212 25.29 -14.99 17.33
N LEU A 213 24.04 -14.91 16.85
CA LEU A 213 23.32 -13.65 16.83
C LEU A 213 22.65 -13.48 18.19
N ASP A 214 23.01 -12.42 18.86
CA ASP A 214 22.34 -12.00 20.10
C ASP A 214 21.02 -11.28 19.73
N VAL A 215 20.08 -12.06 19.19
CA VAL A 215 18.76 -11.55 18.80
C VAL A 215 17.81 -11.83 19.95
N HIS A 216 17.47 -10.78 20.66
CA HIS A 216 16.41 -10.82 21.65
C HIS A 216 15.05 -10.77 20.94
N PRO A 217 14.23 -11.82 20.99
CA PRO A 217 12.91 -11.80 20.36
C PRO A 217 11.98 -10.86 21.13
N LEU A 218 11.21 -10.08 20.37
CA LEU A 218 10.09 -9.34 20.95
C LEU A 218 9.08 -10.32 21.56
N ARG A 219 8.47 -9.93 22.66
CA ARG A 219 7.39 -10.67 23.32
C ARG A 219 6.04 -10.24 22.76
N ALA A 220 5.29 -11.21 22.27
CA ALA A 220 3.85 -11.00 22.04
C ALA A 220 3.13 -11.27 23.37
N SER A 221 2.21 -10.39 23.74
CA SER A 221 1.40 -10.56 24.94
C SER A 221 0.32 -11.61 24.69
N PRO A 222 0.24 -12.67 25.48
CA PRO A 222 -0.77 -13.72 25.28
C PRO A 222 -2.19 -13.24 25.58
N SER A 223 -2.33 -12.26 26.48
CA SER A 223 -3.56 -11.60 26.88
C SER A 223 -3.42 -10.08 26.75
N TYR A 224 -4.00 -9.32 27.70
CA TYR A 224 -3.80 -7.90 27.76
C TYR A 224 -2.32 -7.58 28.06
N PRO A 225 -1.67 -6.66 27.29
CA PRO A 225 -0.26 -6.36 27.45
C PRO A 225 0.05 -5.85 28.85
N THR A 226 1.01 -6.49 29.51
CA THR A 226 1.49 -6.04 30.83
C THR A 226 2.60 -5.00 30.69
N PRO A 227 2.80 -4.12 31.69
CA PRO A 227 3.97 -3.25 31.70
C PRO A 227 5.30 -3.98 31.53
N ASP A 228 5.43 -5.20 32.07
CA ASP A 228 6.64 -6.02 31.95
C ASP A 228 6.89 -6.48 30.49
N ASP A 229 5.84 -6.85 29.74
CA ASP A 229 5.96 -7.18 28.32
C ASP A 229 6.43 -5.98 27.51
N ILE A 230 5.83 -4.81 27.77
CA ILE A 230 6.15 -3.56 27.07
C ILE A 230 7.57 -3.11 27.43
N HIS A 231 7.94 -3.13 28.71
CA HIS A 231 9.28 -2.78 29.19
C HIS A 231 10.35 -3.69 28.55
N HIS A 232 10.10 -5.02 28.50
CA HIS A 232 11.01 -5.94 27.83
C HIS A 232 11.20 -5.57 26.35
N ASN A 233 10.12 -5.28 25.63
CA ASN A 233 10.20 -4.90 24.23
C ASN A 233 10.89 -3.55 24.03
N LEU A 234 10.62 -2.56 24.90
CA LEU A 234 11.32 -1.27 24.91
C LEU A 234 12.82 -1.43 25.13
N SER A 235 13.25 -2.32 26.02
CA SER A 235 14.68 -2.58 26.27
C SER A 235 15.39 -3.18 25.05
N ILE A 236 14.66 -3.92 24.20
CA ILE A 236 15.19 -4.44 22.92
C ILE A 236 15.26 -3.31 21.87
N VAL A 237 14.22 -2.48 21.83
CA VAL A 237 14.11 -1.37 20.84
C VAL A 237 15.12 -0.25 21.17
N PHE A 238 15.29 0.05 22.44
CA PHE A 238 16.19 1.07 22.97
C PHE A 238 17.25 0.45 23.87
N PRO A 239 18.22 -0.30 23.34
CA PRO A 239 19.25 -0.90 24.15
C PRO A 239 20.06 0.20 24.87
N PRO A 240 20.58 -0.09 26.08
CA PRO A 240 21.45 0.84 26.79
C PRO A 240 22.65 1.18 25.89
N LYS A 241 22.84 2.48 25.60
CA LYS A 241 24.05 2.92 24.89
C LYS A 241 25.23 2.73 25.84
N VAL A 242 26.27 2.05 25.37
CA VAL A 242 27.60 2.14 25.96
C VAL A 242 27.94 3.62 25.98
N GLU A 243 28.31 4.16 27.14
CA GLU A 243 28.53 5.58 27.44
C GLU A 243 29.15 6.34 26.26
N ASP A 244 28.32 7.08 25.53
CA ASP A 244 28.80 8.01 24.52
C ASP A 244 29.46 9.17 25.27
N VAL A 245 30.73 9.38 25.02
CA VAL A 245 31.59 10.41 25.62
C VAL A 245 31.06 11.85 25.36
N ASN A 246 30.08 12.00 24.47
CA ASN A 246 29.34 13.24 24.22
C ASN A 246 27.82 12.99 24.26
N PRO A 247 27.16 13.31 25.37
CA PRO A 247 25.70 13.30 25.39
C PRO A 247 25.20 14.35 24.38
N HIS A 248 24.44 13.90 23.38
CA HIS A 248 23.76 14.81 22.48
C HIS A 248 22.81 15.69 23.31
N PRO A 249 22.88 17.03 23.20
CA PRO A 249 22.08 17.94 24.00
C PRO A 249 20.59 17.93 23.66
N PHE A 250 20.16 17.12 22.70
CA PHE A 250 18.77 17.08 22.22
C PHE A 250 18.16 15.72 22.49
N GLU A 251 16.95 15.72 23.04
CA GLU A 251 16.09 14.54 23.12
C GLU A 251 15.75 14.04 21.72
N GLU A 252 15.86 12.72 21.49
CA GLU A 252 15.39 12.10 20.25
C GLU A 252 13.85 12.12 20.24
N ALA A 253 13.25 12.71 19.22
CA ALA A 253 11.80 12.74 19.08
C ALA A 253 11.28 11.37 18.62
N VAL A 254 10.21 10.89 19.28
CA VAL A 254 9.59 9.59 19.00
C VAL A 254 8.12 9.77 18.63
N THR A 255 7.67 9.01 17.67
CA THR A 255 6.25 8.84 17.33
C THR A 255 5.83 7.40 17.62
N MET A 256 4.65 7.23 18.20
CA MET A 256 4.00 5.95 18.44
C MET A 256 2.95 5.69 17.36
N PHE A 257 2.92 4.48 16.81
CA PHE A 257 1.95 4.06 15.80
C PHE A 257 1.12 2.91 16.33
N THR A 258 -0.15 2.88 15.97
CA THR A 258 -1.01 1.74 16.26
C THR A 258 -1.74 1.30 15.00
N ASP A 259 -1.62 0.01 14.69
CA ASP A 259 -2.26 -0.62 13.53
C ASP A 259 -2.62 -2.07 13.84
N GLU A 260 -3.40 -2.71 13.00
CA GLU A 260 -3.82 -4.08 13.11
C GLU A 260 -3.35 -4.92 11.93
N LEU A 261 -2.82 -6.09 12.25
CA LEU A 261 -2.40 -7.08 11.27
C LEU A 261 -3.37 -8.27 11.31
N LYS A 262 -3.89 -8.67 10.15
CA LYS A 262 -4.73 -9.86 10.05
C LYS A 262 -3.92 -11.11 10.41
N LEU A 263 -4.48 -11.95 11.27
CA LEU A 263 -3.90 -13.22 11.70
C LEU A 263 -4.62 -14.42 11.09
N GLU A 264 -3.93 -15.55 11.08
CA GLU A 264 -4.56 -16.85 10.95
C GLU A 264 -5.15 -17.25 12.32
N GLU A 265 -6.43 -17.51 12.37
CA GLU A 265 -7.17 -17.85 13.59
C GLU A 265 -6.77 -19.22 14.11
N ARG A 266 -5.70 -19.28 14.89
CA ARG A 266 -5.22 -20.51 15.52
C ARG A 266 -4.38 -20.24 16.75
N LEU A 267 -4.37 -21.21 17.66
CA LEU A 267 -3.47 -21.20 18.80
C LEU A 267 -2.03 -21.54 18.38
N ARG A 268 -1.08 -20.88 19.01
CA ARG A 268 0.35 -21.17 18.88
C ARG A 268 1.02 -21.14 20.25
N TRP A 269 1.83 -22.14 20.50
CA TRP A 269 2.68 -22.13 21.67
C TRP A 269 3.96 -21.32 21.40
N ASP A 270 4.25 -20.39 22.29
CA ASP A 270 5.50 -19.64 22.32
C ASP A 270 6.45 -20.28 23.32
N ALA A 271 7.52 -20.88 22.80
CA ALA A 271 8.50 -21.56 23.62
C ALA A 271 9.35 -20.62 24.49
N ALA A 272 9.46 -19.33 24.13
CA ALA A 272 10.26 -18.35 24.86
C ALA A 272 9.58 -17.93 26.18
N THR A 273 8.27 -17.75 26.15
CA THR A 273 7.47 -17.33 27.30
C THR A 273 6.66 -18.45 27.93
N ASN A 274 6.66 -19.64 27.30
CA ASN A 274 5.81 -20.78 27.66
C ASN A 274 4.32 -20.47 27.68
N ASN A 275 3.88 -19.52 26.83
CA ASN A 275 2.50 -19.13 26.72
C ASN A 275 1.84 -19.62 25.43
N ILE A 276 0.52 -19.73 25.46
CA ILE A 276 -0.31 -19.98 24.28
C ILE A 276 -0.76 -18.63 23.73
N LEU A 277 -0.38 -18.34 22.50
CA LEU A 277 -0.76 -17.14 21.75
C LEU A 277 -1.93 -17.45 20.82
N GLY A 278 -2.65 -16.41 20.36
CA GLY A 278 -3.74 -16.53 19.41
C GLY A 278 -5.13 -16.41 20.03
N VAL A 279 -5.21 -16.11 21.32
CA VAL A 279 -6.47 -15.77 22.02
C VAL A 279 -6.67 -14.25 22.01
N CYS A 280 -7.92 -13.81 21.90
CA CYS A 280 -8.27 -12.40 22.01
C CYS A 280 -8.03 -11.89 23.44
N ARG A 281 -7.30 -10.78 23.59
CA ARG A 281 -6.93 -10.19 24.90
C ARG A 281 -8.13 -9.81 25.75
N GLU A 282 -9.23 -9.38 25.15
CA GLU A 282 -10.44 -8.97 25.87
C GLU A 282 -11.10 -10.14 26.59
N HIS A 283 -11.07 -11.31 25.98
CA HIS A 283 -11.82 -12.50 26.38
C HIS A 283 -10.92 -13.59 26.99
N SER A 284 -9.67 -13.27 27.27
CA SER A 284 -8.69 -14.24 27.81
C SER A 284 -8.66 -14.30 29.33
N LYS A 285 -9.38 -13.42 30.04
CA LYS A 285 -9.28 -13.28 31.51
C LYS A 285 -9.73 -14.51 32.28
N SER A 286 -10.62 -15.31 31.71
CA SER A 286 -11.19 -16.50 32.34
C SER A 286 -10.33 -17.75 32.21
N VAL A 287 -9.26 -17.71 31.40
CA VAL A 287 -8.40 -18.88 31.12
C VAL A 287 -6.93 -18.59 31.37
N SER A 288 -6.20 -19.63 31.80
CA SER A 288 -4.74 -19.53 31.87
C SER A 288 -4.15 -19.78 30.49
N LEU A 289 -3.33 -18.84 30.03
CA LEU A 289 -2.61 -18.97 28.76
C LEU A 289 -1.17 -19.49 28.93
N GLU A 290 -0.69 -19.65 30.16
CA GLU A 290 0.58 -20.28 30.43
C GLU A 290 0.44 -21.81 30.31
N PHE A 291 1.30 -22.45 29.53
CA PHE A 291 1.26 -23.88 29.29
C PHE A 291 2.06 -24.64 30.36
N ARG A 292 1.41 -25.00 31.48
CA ARG A 292 2.04 -25.79 32.56
C ARG A 292 1.65 -27.27 32.54
N SER A 293 0.48 -27.60 31.99
CA SER A 293 -0.05 -28.95 31.94
C SER A 293 -1.03 -29.14 30.79
N MET A 294 -1.26 -30.40 30.40
CA MET A 294 -2.30 -30.77 29.43
C MET A 294 -3.69 -30.38 29.90
N LEU A 295 -3.96 -30.46 31.21
CA LEU A 295 -5.26 -30.04 31.76
C LEU A 295 -5.58 -28.57 31.48
N GLN A 296 -4.57 -27.69 31.51
CA GLN A 296 -4.78 -26.27 31.16
C GLN A 296 -5.04 -26.09 29.65
N ALA A 297 -4.35 -26.84 28.81
CA ALA A 297 -4.61 -26.80 27.36
C ALA A 297 -6.01 -27.34 27.04
N ASP A 298 -6.45 -28.41 27.71
CA ASP A 298 -7.80 -28.96 27.56
C ASP A 298 -8.86 -27.95 28.04
N ALA A 299 -8.62 -27.32 29.20
CA ALA A 299 -9.52 -26.26 29.71
C ALA A 299 -9.66 -25.06 28.75
N LEU A 300 -8.53 -24.62 28.14
CA LEU A 300 -8.56 -23.57 27.12
C LEU A 300 -9.34 -24.03 25.87
N HIS A 301 -9.12 -25.27 25.41
CA HIS A 301 -9.82 -25.84 24.28
C HIS A 301 -11.33 -25.95 24.52
N GLU A 302 -11.73 -26.33 25.74
CA GLU A 302 -13.11 -26.42 26.17
C GLU A 302 -13.76 -25.02 26.26
N ALA A 303 -13.04 -24.03 26.80
CA ALA A 303 -13.49 -22.64 26.85
C ALA A 303 -13.72 -22.04 25.46
N LEU A 304 -12.86 -22.37 24.49
CA LEU A 304 -13.04 -21.95 23.09
C LEU A 304 -14.24 -22.60 22.38
N ARG A 305 -14.67 -23.80 22.86
CA ARG A 305 -15.82 -24.51 22.31
C ARG A 305 -17.14 -24.20 23.01
N ASN A 306 -17.06 -23.63 24.20
CA ASN A 306 -18.25 -23.38 25.02
C ASN A 306 -19.01 -22.16 24.49
N THR A 307 -20.05 -22.43 23.69
CA THR A 307 -20.97 -21.41 23.16
C THR A 307 -22.17 -21.16 24.06
N SER A 308 -22.22 -21.76 25.26
CA SER A 308 -23.36 -21.63 26.19
C SER A 308 -23.31 -20.35 27.03
N LEU A 309 -22.15 -19.69 27.10
CA LEU A 309 -21.98 -18.43 27.81
C LEU A 309 -22.50 -17.24 26.96
N PRO A 310 -22.82 -16.10 27.58
CA PRO A 310 -23.05 -14.87 26.84
C PRO A 310 -21.87 -14.51 25.94
N GLU A 311 -22.10 -13.93 24.78
CA GLU A 311 -21.08 -13.68 23.76
C GLU A 311 -19.87 -12.88 24.27
N HIS A 312 -20.09 -12.00 25.26
CA HIS A 312 -19.03 -11.19 25.88
C HIS A 312 -18.11 -11.99 26.84
N ASP A 313 -18.55 -13.17 27.29
CA ASP A 313 -17.78 -14.04 28.18
C ASP A 313 -17.11 -15.21 27.45
N HIS A 314 -17.38 -15.35 26.14
CA HIS A 314 -16.73 -16.39 25.34
C HIS A 314 -15.24 -16.10 25.14
N VAL A 315 -14.43 -17.11 25.33
CA VAL A 315 -13.02 -17.08 24.88
C VAL A 315 -13.01 -17.16 23.36
N HIS A 316 -12.36 -16.21 22.69
CA HIS A 316 -12.29 -16.14 21.23
C HIS A 316 -10.86 -16.29 20.73
N LEU A 317 -10.71 -16.90 19.55
CA LEU A 317 -9.47 -16.76 18.79
C LEU A 317 -9.32 -15.31 18.32
N ALA A 318 -8.10 -14.84 18.32
CA ALA A 318 -7.77 -13.54 17.76
C ALA A 318 -7.88 -13.58 16.23
N MET A 319 -8.63 -12.67 15.67
CA MET A 319 -8.75 -12.47 14.21
C MET A 319 -7.62 -11.59 13.67
N GLU A 320 -7.12 -10.70 14.53
CA GLU A 320 -6.05 -9.75 14.21
C GLU A 320 -5.12 -9.57 15.40
N ALA A 321 -3.92 -9.06 15.15
CA ALA A 321 -3.02 -8.56 16.19
C ALA A 321 -3.00 -7.03 16.15
N THR A 322 -3.28 -6.39 17.25
CA THR A 322 -2.93 -4.98 17.44
C THR A 322 -1.43 -4.89 17.65
N VAL A 323 -0.79 -4.07 16.85
CA VAL A 323 0.63 -3.72 16.95
C VAL A 323 0.73 -2.26 17.35
N ILE A 324 1.39 -1.98 18.46
CA ILE A 324 1.84 -0.64 18.81
C ILE A 324 3.35 -0.61 18.61
N ALA A 325 3.81 0.31 17.78
CA ALA A 325 5.22 0.46 17.44
C ALA A 325 5.69 1.88 17.73
N VAL A 326 6.97 2.04 17.99
CA VAL A 326 7.62 3.34 18.17
C VAL A 326 8.65 3.57 17.08
N ARG A 327 8.81 4.82 16.68
CA ARG A 327 9.76 5.26 15.67
C ARG A 327 10.49 6.49 16.16
N VAL A 328 11.81 6.46 16.08
CA VAL A 328 12.63 7.66 16.30
C VAL A 328 12.60 8.49 15.02
N LEU A 329 12.28 9.77 15.13
CA LEU A 329 12.33 10.73 14.02
C LEU A 329 13.78 11.12 13.76
N SER A 330 14.43 10.38 12.86
CA SER A 330 15.85 10.53 12.54
C SER A 330 16.07 10.43 11.03
N ASP A 331 17.04 11.14 10.51
CA ASP A 331 17.49 11.03 9.10
C ASP A 331 18.19 9.69 8.82
N ASN A 332 18.59 8.97 9.86
CA ASN A 332 19.17 7.64 9.73
C ASN A 332 18.06 6.61 9.50
N ALA A 333 17.99 6.03 8.31
CA ALA A 333 16.98 5.03 7.94
C ALA A 333 16.92 3.83 8.89
N CYS A 334 18.06 3.41 9.48
CA CYS A 334 18.08 2.31 10.45
C CYS A 334 17.41 2.67 11.79
N GLN A 335 17.50 3.92 12.22
CA GLN A 335 16.85 4.42 13.44
C GLN A 335 15.39 4.78 13.18
N ASN A 336 15.09 5.21 11.95
CA ASN A 336 13.77 5.66 11.51
C ASN A 336 12.77 4.51 11.25
N ALA A 337 13.17 3.24 11.40
CA ALA A 337 12.26 2.11 11.25
C ALA A 337 11.31 1.99 12.45
N ALA A 338 10.02 1.79 12.20
CA ALA A 338 9.04 1.51 13.25
C ALA A 338 9.33 0.14 13.90
N ARG A 339 9.37 0.10 15.22
CA ARG A 339 9.70 -1.10 16.01
C ARG A 339 8.57 -1.42 16.97
N PRO A 340 7.99 -2.62 16.91
CA PRO A 340 6.89 -3.00 17.80
C PRO A 340 7.31 -3.03 19.27
N ILE A 341 6.45 -2.47 20.12
CA ILE A 341 6.57 -2.57 21.60
C ILE A 341 5.41 -3.34 22.21
N ILE A 342 4.27 -3.42 21.50
CA ILE A 342 3.13 -4.26 21.84
C ILE A 342 2.75 -5.08 20.60
N VAL A 343 2.52 -6.38 20.81
CA VAL A 343 1.86 -7.28 19.85
C VAL A 343 0.86 -8.11 20.64
N SER A 344 -0.43 -7.90 20.44
CA SER A 344 -1.49 -8.58 21.20
C SER A 344 -2.69 -8.90 20.34
N GLY A 345 -3.26 -10.10 20.52
CA GLY A 345 -4.42 -10.56 19.77
C GLY A 345 -5.72 -9.80 20.08
N THR A 346 -6.53 -9.51 19.07
CA THR A 346 -7.84 -8.85 19.21
C THR A 346 -8.90 -9.48 18.32
N CYS A 347 -10.17 -9.42 18.73
CA CYS A 347 -11.34 -9.75 17.91
C CYS A 347 -12.02 -8.50 17.32
N LYS A 348 -11.43 -7.32 17.44
CA LYS A 348 -11.98 -6.01 16.99
C LYS A 348 -13.28 -5.56 17.66
N ARG A 349 -13.64 -6.11 18.77
CA ARG A 349 -14.88 -5.72 19.49
C ARG A 349 -14.62 -4.68 20.58
N GLU A 350 -13.37 -4.35 20.85
CA GLU A 350 -12.97 -3.37 21.87
C GLU A 350 -13.70 -2.03 21.69
N ASN A 351 -14.17 -1.50 22.81
CA ASN A 351 -14.76 -0.17 22.85
C ASN A 351 -13.65 0.91 22.91
N VAL A 352 -14.08 2.17 22.87
CA VAL A 352 -13.17 3.32 22.94
C VAL A 352 -12.35 3.32 24.22
N GLN A 353 -12.95 2.95 25.35
CA GLN A 353 -12.28 2.96 26.65
C GLN A 353 -11.18 1.88 26.76
N ALA A 354 -11.42 0.69 26.20
CA ALA A 354 -10.42 -0.38 26.14
C ALA A 354 -9.22 0.03 25.27
N GLN A 355 -9.49 0.65 24.11
CA GLN A 355 -8.46 1.19 23.22
C GLN A 355 -7.66 2.31 23.88
N HIS A 356 -8.35 3.23 24.58
CA HIS A 356 -7.73 4.29 25.37
C HIS A 356 -6.81 3.71 26.45
N SER A 357 -7.30 2.74 27.23
CA SER A 357 -6.51 2.11 28.30
C SER A 357 -5.28 1.38 27.76
N LEU A 358 -5.37 0.76 26.59
CA LEU A 358 -4.23 0.11 25.94
C LEU A 358 -3.16 1.12 25.53
N LEU A 359 -3.56 2.23 24.91
CA LEU A 359 -2.64 3.30 24.52
C LEU A 359 -2.01 3.98 25.75
N LEU A 360 -2.82 4.26 26.76
CA LEU A 360 -2.34 4.85 28.01
C LEU A 360 -1.32 3.94 28.73
N ASN A 361 -1.55 2.62 28.73
CA ASN A 361 -0.58 1.66 29.25
C ASN A 361 0.75 1.71 28.49
N ALA A 362 0.69 1.80 27.16
CA ALA A 362 1.90 1.93 26.32
C ALA A 362 2.67 3.22 26.63
N ILE A 363 1.96 4.36 26.74
CA ILE A 363 2.55 5.67 27.05
C ILE A 363 3.19 5.65 28.44
N ASN A 364 2.44 5.25 29.46
CA ASN A 364 2.92 5.24 30.84
C ASN A 364 4.16 4.33 31.00
N THR A 365 4.18 3.19 30.31
CA THR A 365 5.33 2.29 30.36
C THR A 365 6.53 2.88 29.59
N PHE A 366 6.30 3.56 28.47
CA PHE A 366 7.36 4.28 27.75
C PHE A 366 7.97 5.39 28.62
N ASP A 367 7.14 6.17 29.29
CA ASP A 367 7.59 7.27 30.17
C ASP A 367 8.32 6.77 31.42
N ALA A 368 7.96 5.58 31.92
CA ALA A 368 8.65 4.95 33.05
C ALA A 368 9.96 4.23 32.62
N HIS A 369 10.18 3.99 31.33
CA HIS A 369 11.35 3.28 30.83
C HIS A 369 12.58 4.19 30.75
N GLU A 370 13.78 3.62 30.92
CA GLU A 370 15.06 4.36 30.87
C GLU A 370 15.27 5.13 29.55
N CYS A 371 14.65 4.70 28.44
CA CYS A 371 14.73 5.41 27.17
C CYS A 371 14.19 6.85 27.26
N ARG A 372 13.28 7.14 28.21
CA ARG A 372 12.71 8.47 28.42
C ARG A 372 13.76 9.54 28.73
N GLN A 373 14.90 9.16 29.26
CA GLN A 373 16.03 10.09 29.49
C GLN A 373 16.66 10.61 28.19
N ARG A 374 16.41 9.94 27.05
CA ARG A 374 16.99 10.26 25.73
C ARG A 374 15.93 10.55 24.67
N CYS A 375 14.75 10.00 24.85
CA CYS A 375 13.68 10.03 23.87
C CYS A 375 12.43 10.64 24.46
N ARG A 376 11.73 11.47 23.68
CA ARG A 376 10.43 12.03 24.06
C ARG A 376 9.36 11.65 23.04
N LEU A 377 8.22 11.19 23.55
CA LEU A 377 7.06 10.88 22.72
C LEU A 377 6.31 12.16 22.39
N TYR A 378 6.28 12.55 21.12
CA TYR A 378 5.61 13.77 20.65
C TYR A 378 4.27 13.51 19.96
N SER A 379 4.08 12.33 19.36
CA SER A 379 2.84 12.07 18.66
C SER A 379 2.42 10.61 18.71
N ILE A 380 1.10 10.40 18.56
CA ILE A 380 0.50 9.09 18.33
C ILE A 380 -0.21 9.12 16.99
N ALA A 381 0.21 8.24 16.08
CA ALA A 381 -0.42 8.08 14.78
C ALA A 381 -1.27 6.81 14.72
N THR A 382 -2.42 6.90 14.07
CA THR A 382 -3.35 5.78 13.91
C THR A 382 -3.99 5.77 12.53
N ASP A 383 -4.46 4.58 12.14
CA ASP A 383 -5.30 4.40 10.95
C ASP A 383 -6.69 5.02 11.13
N GLY A 384 -7.54 4.78 10.15
CA GLY A 384 -8.86 5.38 10.14
C GLY A 384 -9.94 4.70 10.99
N ASP A 385 -9.68 3.83 11.95
CA ASP A 385 -10.71 3.26 12.83
C ASP A 385 -11.31 4.33 13.75
N SER A 386 -12.64 4.47 13.75
CA SER A 386 -13.33 5.54 14.47
C SER A 386 -13.23 5.43 16.00
N ARG A 387 -13.15 4.22 16.54
CA ARG A 387 -13.01 3.98 17.98
C ARG A 387 -11.61 4.35 18.44
N ARG A 388 -10.61 4.00 17.62
CA ARG A 388 -9.21 4.32 17.87
C ARG A 388 -8.95 5.82 17.77
N HIS A 389 -9.51 6.49 16.75
CA HIS A 389 -9.47 7.96 16.65
C HIS A 389 -10.04 8.63 17.90
N ARG A 390 -11.18 8.13 18.41
CA ARG A 390 -11.76 8.69 19.63
C ARG A 390 -10.90 8.42 20.85
N ALA A 391 -10.25 7.25 20.93
CA ALA A 391 -9.31 6.93 22.01
C ALA A 391 -8.09 7.86 21.97
N VAL A 392 -7.50 8.09 20.78
CA VAL A 392 -6.38 9.03 20.60
C VAL A 392 -6.84 10.46 20.93
N ALA A 393 -8.03 10.89 20.49
CA ALA A 393 -8.55 12.21 20.83
C ALA A 393 -8.70 12.43 22.34
N LEU A 394 -9.09 11.41 23.10
CA LEU A 394 -9.15 11.48 24.58
C LEU A 394 -7.76 11.65 25.21
N LEU A 395 -6.70 11.23 24.54
CA LEU A 395 -5.32 11.35 25.02
C LEU A 395 -4.65 12.65 24.57
N THR A 396 -5.03 13.20 23.43
CA THR A 396 -4.29 14.29 22.76
C THR A 396 -5.07 15.60 22.61
N LEU A 397 -6.35 15.64 22.96
CA LEU A 397 -7.18 16.86 22.89
C LEU A 397 -7.65 17.29 24.28
N GLN A 398 -6.73 17.44 25.24
CA GLN A 398 -7.06 17.69 26.63
C GLN A 398 -6.93 19.17 27.00
N HIS A 399 -5.87 19.83 26.60
CA HIS A 399 -5.60 21.22 26.94
C HIS A 399 -4.91 21.95 25.77
N SER A 400 -4.91 23.28 25.83
CA SER A 400 -4.26 24.10 24.79
C SER A 400 -2.74 24.12 24.99
N LEU A 401 -2.02 23.94 23.90
CA LEU A 401 -0.57 24.08 23.85
C LEU A 401 -0.17 25.50 24.27
N THR A 402 0.74 25.62 25.18
CA THR A 402 1.20 26.90 25.73
C THR A 402 2.51 27.37 25.10
N SER A 403 2.80 28.65 25.17
CA SER A 403 4.06 29.22 24.68
C SER A 403 5.32 28.72 25.43
N ALA A 404 5.15 28.01 26.54
CA ALA A 404 6.25 27.35 27.24
C ALA A 404 6.65 26.01 26.57
N SER A 405 5.79 25.45 25.71
CA SER A 405 6.09 24.22 24.99
C SER A 405 7.13 24.44 23.90
N LEU A 406 8.05 23.49 23.74
CA LEU A 406 9.08 23.51 22.69
C LEU A 406 8.50 23.47 21.27
N ILE A 407 7.33 22.83 21.09
CA ILE A 407 6.69 22.69 19.79
C ILE A 407 5.75 23.87 19.45
N TYR A 408 5.43 24.74 20.41
CA TYR A 408 4.50 25.86 20.23
C TYR A 408 4.91 26.77 19.08
N GLN A 409 6.18 27.17 19.02
CA GLN A 409 6.70 28.07 17.98
C GLN A 409 6.57 27.50 16.57
N HIS A 410 6.50 26.18 16.41
CA HIS A 410 6.37 25.51 15.13
C HIS A 410 4.90 25.30 14.73
N LEU A 411 4.02 25.08 15.70
CA LEU A 411 2.61 24.76 15.45
C LEU A 411 1.68 25.98 15.44
N HIS A 412 1.97 26.96 16.32
CA HIS A 412 1.15 28.18 16.42
C HIS A 412 1.03 28.99 15.11
N PRO A 413 2.06 29.10 14.25
CA PRO A 413 1.94 29.82 12.99
C PRO A 413 1.10 29.09 11.92
N LEU A 414 0.79 27.81 12.12
CA LEU A 414 0.06 27.01 11.13
C LEU A 414 -1.42 27.40 11.13
N PRO A 415 -1.96 27.92 10.02
CA PRO A 415 -3.37 28.32 9.96
C PRO A 415 -4.27 27.08 10.12
N LEU A 416 -5.38 27.25 10.82
CA LEU A 416 -6.37 26.20 11.09
C LEU A 416 -5.86 24.98 11.89
N PHE A 417 -4.62 25.02 12.39
CA PHE A 417 -4.09 23.95 13.21
C PHE A 417 -4.74 23.96 14.59
N ASN A 418 -5.17 22.78 15.05
CA ASN A 418 -5.72 22.62 16.39
C ASN A 418 -4.57 22.57 17.40
N LEU A 419 -4.48 23.56 18.27
CA LEU A 419 -3.44 23.65 19.30
C LEU A 419 -3.76 22.83 20.57
N LEU A 420 -4.76 21.95 20.54
CA LEU A 420 -4.99 21.04 21.66
C LEU A 420 -3.96 19.92 21.65
N CYS A 421 -3.44 19.62 22.83
CA CYS A 421 -2.50 18.53 23.08
C CYS A 421 -2.88 17.74 24.34
N GLY A 422 -2.29 16.58 24.52
CA GLY A 422 -2.36 15.78 25.75
C GLY A 422 -1.24 16.13 26.72
N GLU A 423 -1.10 15.30 27.75
CA GLU A 423 0.01 15.41 28.70
C GLU A 423 1.35 15.39 27.98
N ASP A 424 2.30 16.16 28.48
CA ASP A 424 3.67 16.27 27.95
C ASP A 424 3.73 16.72 26.47
N ASP A 425 2.77 17.59 26.06
CA ASP A 425 2.60 18.11 24.68
C ASP A 425 2.30 17.03 23.63
N LEU A 426 1.75 15.89 24.04
CA LEU A 426 1.45 14.78 23.15
C LEU A 426 0.38 15.17 22.11
N THR A 427 0.69 15.02 20.85
CA THR A 427 -0.21 15.33 19.72
C THR A 427 -0.78 14.07 19.06
N GLY A 428 -1.97 14.19 18.47
CA GLY A 428 -2.57 13.13 17.65
C GLY A 428 -2.21 13.32 16.18
N ASP A 429 -1.84 12.24 15.52
CA ASP A 429 -1.56 12.22 14.11
C ASP A 429 -2.41 11.17 13.40
N LEU A 430 -2.56 11.31 12.10
CA LEU A 430 -3.34 10.42 11.27
C LEU A 430 -2.45 9.80 10.18
N ASP A 431 -2.72 8.56 9.81
CA ASP A 431 -2.10 8.00 8.61
C ASP A 431 -2.62 8.71 7.36
N TYR A 432 -1.78 9.55 6.76
CA TYR A 432 -2.11 10.34 5.56
C TYR A 432 -2.59 9.49 4.38
N LYS A 433 -2.09 8.28 4.21
CA LYS A 433 -2.57 7.35 3.18
C LYS A 433 -4.07 7.06 3.38
N HIS A 434 -4.48 6.85 4.63
CA HIS A 434 -5.87 6.63 4.99
C HIS A 434 -6.71 7.91 4.88
N VAL A 435 -6.17 9.06 5.24
CA VAL A 435 -6.82 10.37 5.09
C VAL A 435 -7.12 10.65 3.63
N ASN A 436 -6.13 10.53 2.76
CA ASN A 436 -6.29 10.75 1.32
C ASN A 436 -7.35 9.81 0.71
N LYS A 437 -7.29 8.52 1.04
CA LYS A 437 -8.31 7.55 0.60
C LYS A 437 -9.71 7.92 1.10
N ARG A 438 -9.85 8.39 2.33
CA ARG A 438 -11.14 8.80 2.90
C ARG A 438 -11.70 10.02 2.20
N PHE A 439 -10.90 11.04 1.95
CA PHE A 439 -11.33 12.23 1.19
C PHE A 439 -11.81 11.84 -0.21
N ARG A 440 -11.00 11.09 -0.96
CA ARG A 440 -11.42 10.58 -2.26
C ARG A 440 -12.71 9.78 -2.19
N ASN A 441 -12.82 8.82 -1.28
CA ASN A 441 -14.00 7.99 -1.15
C ASN A 441 -15.24 8.80 -0.74
N THR A 442 -15.07 9.87 0.03
CA THR A 442 -16.16 10.78 0.40
C THR A 442 -16.67 11.56 -0.81
N LEU A 443 -15.78 12.11 -1.63
CA LEU A 443 -16.12 12.77 -2.89
C LEU A 443 -16.82 11.83 -3.88
N LEU A 444 -16.43 10.56 -3.92
CA LEU A 444 -16.95 9.58 -4.86
C LEU A 444 -18.19 8.81 -4.38
N ARG A 445 -18.79 9.20 -3.25
CA ARG A 445 -20.09 8.65 -2.79
C ARG A 445 -21.16 8.87 -3.86
N GLY A 446 -22.15 7.96 -3.92
CA GLY A 446 -23.21 8.05 -4.92
C GLY A 446 -24.00 9.37 -4.87
N ARG A 447 -24.18 9.94 -3.67
CA ARG A 447 -24.82 11.26 -3.46
C ARG A 447 -23.85 12.43 -3.50
N GLY A 448 -22.55 12.18 -3.62
CA GLY A 448 -21.52 13.22 -3.51
C GLY A 448 -21.42 13.77 -2.08
N ILE A 449 -20.96 15.02 -1.98
CA ILE A 449 -20.91 15.82 -0.75
C ILE A 449 -21.72 17.10 -0.96
N THR A 450 -22.25 17.67 0.11
CA THR A 450 -22.95 18.95 0.08
C THR A 450 -22.30 19.91 1.05
N ILE A 451 -21.93 21.11 0.55
CA ILE A 451 -21.32 22.20 1.32
C ILE A 451 -22.13 23.47 1.01
N ASP A 452 -22.63 24.14 2.01
CA ASP A 452 -23.48 25.33 1.89
C ASP A 452 -24.67 25.17 0.90
N GLY A 453 -25.28 23.98 0.89
CA GLY A 453 -26.37 23.67 -0.03
C GLY A 453 -25.93 23.28 -1.45
N ILE A 454 -24.66 23.45 -1.80
CA ILE A 454 -24.11 23.11 -3.10
C ILE A 454 -23.65 21.64 -3.07
N SER A 455 -24.20 20.84 -3.98
CA SER A 455 -23.89 19.41 -4.07
C SER A 455 -22.78 19.15 -5.09
N ILE A 456 -21.70 18.54 -4.64
CA ILE A 456 -20.57 18.11 -5.48
C ILE A 456 -20.70 16.60 -5.72
N THR A 457 -21.14 16.24 -6.91
CA THR A 457 -21.25 14.85 -7.35
C THR A 457 -20.06 14.46 -8.24
N ARG A 458 -19.91 13.16 -8.50
CA ARG A 458 -18.88 12.68 -9.46
C ARG A 458 -19.03 13.30 -10.86
N ALA A 459 -20.26 13.52 -11.30
CA ALA A 459 -20.52 14.11 -12.60
C ALA A 459 -20.06 15.59 -12.66
N ILE A 460 -20.33 16.36 -11.61
CA ILE A 460 -19.88 17.74 -11.47
C ILE A 460 -18.35 17.78 -11.41
N LEU A 461 -17.75 16.93 -10.61
CA LEU A 461 -16.28 16.85 -10.50
C LEU A 461 -15.64 16.48 -11.85
N ALA A 462 -16.24 15.55 -12.60
CA ALA A 462 -15.78 15.19 -13.94
C ALA A 462 -15.83 16.38 -14.91
N GLN A 463 -16.87 17.19 -14.84
CA GLN A 463 -17.01 18.40 -15.67
C GLN A 463 -15.91 19.42 -15.39
N HIS A 464 -15.57 19.65 -14.11
CA HIS A 464 -14.50 20.56 -13.73
C HIS A 464 -13.13 20.05 -14.12
N LEU A 465 -12.85 18.74 -13.98
CA LEU A 465 -11.60 18.13 -14.44
C LEU A 465 -11.46 18.21 -15.98
N LEU A 466 -12.56 18.05 -16.72
CA LEU A 466 -12.57 18.26 -18.18
C LEU A 466 -12.30 19.72 -18.54
N TRP A 467 -12.86 20.65 -17.79
CA TRP A 467 -12.63 22.08 -17.99
C TRP A 467 -11.15 22.45 -17.81
N GLU A 468 -10.45 21.80 -16.89
CA GLU A 468 -8.99 21.90 -16.71
C GLU A 468 -8.17 21.17 -17.81
N GLY A 469 -8.82 20.65 -18.84
CA GLY A 469 -8.15 20.00 -19.96
C GLY A 469 -7.68 18.56 -19.67
N GLN A 470 -8.13 17.93 -18.58
CA GLN A 470 -7.79 16.55 -18.32
C GLN A 470 -8.49 15.62 -19.31
N GLU A 471 -7.83 14.55 -19.70
CA GLU A 471 -8.36 13.59 -20.67
C GLU A 471 -9.45 12.70 -20.06
N HIS A 472 -10.48 12.38 -20.85
CA HIS A 472 -11.63 11.55 -20.42
C HIS A 472 -11.23 10.24 -19.77
N HIS A 473 -10.22 9.54 -20.32
CA HIS A 473 -9.79 8.25 -19.76
C HIS A 473 -9.11 8.41 -18.41
N HIS A 474 -8.35 9.49 -18.20
CA HIS A 474 -7.72 9.79 -16.93
C HIS A 474 -8.76 10.11 -15.85
N ILE A 475 -9.74 10.96 -16.18
CA ILE A 475 -10.87 11.29 -15.30
C ILE A 475 -11.65 10.03 -14.91
N HIS A 476 -11.92 9.14 -15.87
CA HIS A 476 -12.61 7.88 -15.58
C HIS A 476 -11.83 7.03 -14.58
N SER A 477 -10.52 6.96 -14.70
CA SER A 477 -9.65 6.26 -13.74
C SER A 477 -9.68 6.92 -12.36
N LEU A 478 -9.48 8.25 -12.28
CA LEU A 478 -9.49 8.99 -11.02
C LEU A 478 -10.81 8.86 -10.26
N LEU A 479 -11.94 8.88 -10.99
CA LEU A 479 -13.28 8.85 -10.41
C LEU A 479 -13.87 7.43 -10.32
N SER A 480 -13.07 6.37 -10.55
CA SER A 480 -13.54 4.98 -10.39
C SER A 480 -13.91 4.69 -8.93
N PRO A 481 -15.18 4.32 -8.63
CA PRO A 481 -15.62 4.09 -7.26
C PRO A 481 -15.19 2.72 -6.71
N ASN A 482 -14.73 1.83 -7.57
CA ASN A 482 -14.43 0.44 -7.20
C ASN A 482 -13.04 0.30 -6.58
N ASP A 483 -12.12 1.19 -6.91
CA ASP A 483 -10.77 1.19 -6.38
C ASP A 483 -10.65 2.12 -5.16
N LYS A 484 -11.16 1.64 -4.01
CA LYS A 484 -11.19 2.41 -2.75
C LYS A 484 -9.87 2.40 -1.99
N GLN A 485 -8.96 1.50 -2.34
CA GLN A 485 -7.72 1.27 -1.59
C GLN A 485 -6.49 1.89 -2.26
N ASP A 486 -6.62 2.35 -3.50
CA ASP A 486 -5.50 2.95 -4.23
C ASP A 486 -5.19 4.35 -3.67
N VAL A 487 -4.03 4.44 -3.02
CA VAL A 487 -3.50 5.69 -2.44
C VAL A 487 -3.06 6.65 -3.54
N THR A 488 -2.46 6.13 -4.61
CA THR A 488 -1.96 6.94 -5.73
C THR A 488 -3.10 7.66 -6.44
N LEU A 489 -4.18 6.93 -6.74
CA LEU A 489 -5.39 7.55 -7.32
C LEU A 489 -6.02 8.56 -6.38
N ALA A 490 -6.02 8.29 -5.06
CA ALA A 490 -6.53 9.23 -4.08
C ALA A 490 -5.70 10.52 -4.06
N TYR A 491 -4.39 10.39 -3.97
CA TYR A 491 -3.47 11.52 -3.98
C TYR A 491 -3.59 12.34 -5.26
N THR A 492 -3.57 11.70 -6.44
CA THR A 492 -3.67 12.38 -7.74
C THR A 492 -5.00 13.14 -7.88
N LEU A 493 -6.13 12.56 -7.42
CA LEU A 493 -7.41 13.27 -7.47
C LEU A 493 -7.41 14.50 -6.56
N LEU A 494 -6.92 14.38 -5.33
CA LEU A 494 -6.86 15.51 -4.40
C LEU A 494 -5.90 16.60 -4.89
N LEU A 495 -4.77 16.21 -5.48
CA LEU A 495 -3.84 17.14 -6.12
C LEU A 495 -4.51 17.88 -7.29
N SER A 496 -5.23 17.18 -8.17
CA SER A 496 -5.97 17.82 -9.26
C SER A 496 -7.02 18.81 -8.75
N ILE A 497 -7.66 18.53 -7.60
CA ILE A 497 -8.63 19.46 -7.00
C ILE A 497 -7.90 20.63 -6.33
N SER A 498 -6.70 20.43 -5.76
CA SER A 498 -5.92 21.50 -5.15
C SER A 498 -5.44 22.55 -6.14
N ASP A 499 -5.42 22.20 -7.41
CA ASP A 499 -5.05 23.12 -8.50
C ASP A 499 -6.25 23.90 -9.06
N PHE A 500 -7.45 23.69 -8.53
CA PHE A 500 -8.64 24.45 -8.96
C PHE A 500 -8.60 25.87 -8.39
N ASP A 501 -8.56 26.84 -9.29
CA ASP A 501 -8.71 28.24 -8.95
C ASP A 501 -10.12 28.73 -9.23
N TYR A 502 -10.56 29.73 -8.48
CA TYR A 502 -11.82 30.43 -8.70
C TYR A 502 -11.56 31.94 -8.70
N ASP A 503 -11.78 32.54 -9.85
CA ASP A 503 -11.80 34.01 -10.01
C ASP A 503 -13.21 34.43 -10.44
N PRO A 504 -13.93 35.20 -9.61
CA PRO A 504 -15.28 35.64 -9.92
C PRO A 504 -15.37 36.49 -11.19
N GLU A 505 -14.31 37.23 -11.54
CA GLU A 505 -14.30 38.18 -12.67
C GLU A 505 -13.98 37.52 -14.01
N SER A 506 -13.14 36.45 -13.98
CA SER A 506 -12.68 35.78 -15.20
C SER A 506 -13.37 34.46 -15.47
N SER A 507 -14.07 33.87 -14.47
CA SER A 507 -14.68 32.55 -14.59
C SER A 507 -15.92 32.57 -15.50
N GLN A 508 -15.92 31.69 -16.51
CA GLN A 508 -17.03 31.50 -17.44
C GLN A 508 -17.80 30.23 -17.06
N GLY A 509 -19.13 30.24 -17.17
CA GLY A 509 -19.97 29.09 -16.92
C GLY A 509 -21.38 29.45 -16.47
N SER A 510 -22.21 28.46 -16.26
CA SER A 510 -23.54 28.66 -15.63
C SER A 510 -23.36 29.00 -14.15
N PRO A 511 -24.33 29.69 -13.51
CA PRO A 511 -24.27 30.02 -12.10
C PRO A 511 -24.01 28.78 -11.23
N ALA A 512 -24.68 27.66 -11.48
CA ALA A 512 -24.50 26.40 -10.73
C ALA A 512 -23.09 25.80 -10.95
N PHE A 513 -22.49 25.98 -12.14
CA PHE A 513 -21.13 25.53 -12.39
C PHE A 513 -20.12 26.37 -11.59
N LEU A 514 -20.33 27.70 -11.55
CA LEU A 514 -19.46 28.63 -10.82
C LEU A 514 -19.55 28.43 -9.30
N GLU A 515 -20.76 28.21 -8.77
CA GLU A 515 -20.96 27.86 -7.35
C GLU A 515 -20.20 26.56 -6.98
N ALA A 516 -20.35 25.52 -7.81
CA ALA A 516 -19.62 24.26 -7.60
C ALA A 516 -18.09 24.47 -7.70
N ARG A 517 -17.64 25.34 -8.63
CA ARG A 517 -16.22 25.68 -8.77
C ARG A 517 -15.66 26.36 -7.53
N CYS A 518 -16.40 27.32 -6.97
CA CYS A 518 -16.03 28.01 -5.73
C CYS A 518 -15.84 27.00 -4.58
N VAL A 519 -16.79 26.07 -4.41
CA VAL A 519 -16.70 25.02 -3.38
C VAL A 519 -15.50 24.10 -3.63
N LEU A 520 -15.26 23.71 -4.88
CA LEU A 520 -14.12 22.86 -5.23
C LEU A 520 -12.78 23.56 -5.01
N ALA A 521 -12.67 24.85 -5.31
CA ALA A 521 -11.48 25.64 -5.02
C ALA A 521 -11.23 25.74 -3.50
N LEU A 522 -12.28 25.97 -2.70
CA LEU A 522 -12.17 25.95 -1.23
C LEU A 522 -11.68 24.60 -0.72
N LEU A 523 -12.26 23.50 -1.19
CA LEU A 523 -11.79 22.15 -0.86
C LEU A 523 -10.33 21.94 -1.31
N GLY A 524 -9.97 22.43 -2.49
CA GLY A 524 -8.62 22.37 -3.01
C GLY A 524 -7.62 23.05 -2.09
N HIS A 525 -7.93 24.24 -1.59
CA HIS A 525 -7.10 24.91 -0.60
C HIS A 525 -6.93 24.08 0.68
N MET A 526 -8.00 23.49 1.20
CA MET A 526 -7.92 22.60 2.37
C MET A 526 -7.06 21.35 2.09
N TYR A 527 -7.19 20.76 0.92
CA TYR A 527 -6.39 19.58 0.55
C TYR A 527 -4.91 19.92 0.38
N ARG A 528 -4.60 21.11 -0.14
CA ARG A 528 -3.22 21.58 -0.32
C ARG A 528 -2.44 21.54 0.99
N TYR A 529 -2.99 22.02 2.10
CA TYR A 529 -2.32 21.92 3.42
C TYR A 529 -1.96 20.49 3.80
N ILE A 530 -2.84 19.53 3.55
CA ILE A 530 -2.59 18.13 3.87
C ILE A 530 -1.57 17.52 2.90
N LEU A 531 -1.70 17.83 1.61
CA LEU A 531 -0.80 17.32 0.58
C LEU A 531 0.62 17.89 0.72
N GLU A 532 0.74 19.19 0.99
CA GLU A 532 2.03 19.85 1.20
C GLU A 532 2.75 19.30 2.43
N ALA A 533 2.06 19.13 3.55
CA ALA A 533 2.63 18.49 4.73
C ALA A 533 3.16 17.08 4.44
N TYR A 534 2.50 16.34 3.54
CA TYR A 534 2.92 15.01 3.11
C TYR A 534 4.09 15.03 2.12
N THR A 535 4.20 16.07 1.27
CA THR A 535 5.20 16.17 0.19
C THR A 535 6.41 17.02 0.55
N CYS A 536 6.24 18.05 1.39
CA CYS A 536 7.31 18.99 1.76
C CYS A 536 8.17 18.53 2.94
N GLY A 537 7.89 17.39 3.55
CA GLY A 537 8.78 16.76 4.52
C GLY A 537 10.10 16.38 3.87
N SER A 538 11.01 17.36 3.77
CA SER A 538 12.43 17.26 3.43
C SER A 538 12.81 16.17 2.42
N GLY A 539 12.59 16.45 1.15
CA GLY A 539 13.21 15.74 0.02
C GLY A 539 12.52 14.43 -0.42
N PRO A 540 12.74 14.00 -1.66
CA PRO A 540 12.09 12.84 -2.27
C PRO A 540 12.36 11.50 -1.57
N LEU A 541 13.29 11.44 -0.63
CA LEU A 541 13.67 10.24 0.12
C LEU A 541 12.65 9.79 1.17
N LEU A 542 11.91 10.72 1.81
CA LEU A 542 10.87 10.35 2.79
C LEU A 542 9.59 9.85 2.12
N CYS A 543 9.22 10.39 0.97
CA CYS A 543 8.09 9.88 0.18
C CYS A 543 8.36 8.47 -0.39
N MET A 544 9.59 8.18 -0.86
CA MET A 544 9.93 6.88 -1.42
C MET A 544 10.03 5.76 -0.37
N ALA A 545 10.52 6.04 0.83
CA ALA A 545 10.60 5.05 1.91
C ALA A 545 9.21 4.55 2.37
N TRP A 546 8.14 5.30 2.10
CA TRP A 546 6.76 4.90 2.37
C TRP A 546 6.08 4.17 1.20
N TYR A 547 6.66 4.23 0.00
CA TYR A 547 6.13 3.55 -1.18
C TYR A 547 6.64 2.10 -1.31
N GLU A 548 7.76 1.75 -0.67
CA GLU A 548 8.40 0.44 -0.79
C GLU A 548 8.19 -0.48 0.43
N SER A 549 7.52 -0.03 1.46
CA SER A 549 7.05 -0.83 2.60
C SER A 549 5.52 -0.96 2.56
#